data_13c536647d05c390d9ada1bc480f8b67
#
_entry.id   13c536647d05c390d9ada1bc480f8b67
#
_cell.length_a   1.000
_cell.length_b   1.000
_cell.length_c   1.000
_cell.angle_alpha   90.00
_cell.angle_beta   90.00
_cell.angle_gamma   90.00
#
_symmetry.space_group_name_H-M   'P 1'
#
loop_
_entity.id
_entity.type
_entity.pdbx_description
1 polymer ?
#
loop_
_entity_poly.entity_id
_entity_poly.type
_entity_poly.pdbx_seq_one_letter_code
_entity_poly.pdbx_strand_id
1 'polypeptide(L)'
;TLLVLSGLLLTLCLLPLCSEAARLRLKSSWAVALLDALGVEVEADLAHALPGVLLVANHVSWIDIYVINAVMPAAFVAKAEVRDWPVLGWLAARNDTIFLRRGSRGHAHIVNRQVAELLGKGRHVAVFPEGTTTDGRSLLYFHAALLQPALSAGKPVLPVAISYWEADGQRSLAPRYDGDISLGQCTRAI
;
A
#
# COMPACT_ATOMS: atom_id res chain seq x y z
N THR A 1 9.62 13.03 -12.49
CA THR A 1 10.02 12.20 -13.68
C THR A 1 11.23 11.32 -13.35
N LEU A 2 12.31 11.84 -12.77
CA LEU A 2 13.52 11.09 -12.39
C LEU A 2 13.25 9.95 -11.39
N LEU A 3 12.42 10.16 -10.40
CA LEU A 3 12.04 9.15 -9.40
C LEU A 3 11.25 7.98 -10.00
N VAL A 4 10.37 8.25 -10.95
CA VAL A 4 9.65 7.16 -11.66
C VAL A 4 10.64 6.35 -12.49
N LEU A 5 11.57 7.00 -13.19
CA LEU A 5 12.62 6.33 -13.96
C LEU A 5 13.55 5.51 -13.04
N SER A 6 13.93 6.04 -11.88
CA SER A 6 14.74 5.30 -10.91
C SER A 6 14.00 4.08 -10.36
N GLY A 7 12.70 4.20 -10.06
CA GLY A 7 11.85 3.06 -9.64
C GLY A 7 11.73 1.98 -10.72
N LEU A 8 11.60 2.38 -11.98
CA LEU A 8 11.62 1.45 -13.12
C LEU A 8 12.95 0.71 -13.24
N LEU A 9 14.08 1.45 -13.19
CA LEU A 9 15.42 0.85 -13.25
C LEU A 9 15.69 -0.10 -12.07
N LEU A 10 15.32 0.31 -10.86
CA LEU A 10 15.40 -0.54 -9.68
C LEU A 10 14.60 -1.83 -9.87
N THR A 11 13.37 -1.71 -10.34
CA THR A 11 12.47 -2.87 -10.53
C THR A 11 12.94 -3.79 -11.65
N LEU A 12 13.48 -3.25 -12.73
CA LEU A 12 13.95 -4.02 -13.88
C LEU A 12 15.31 -4.68 -13.62
N CYS A 13 16.28 -3.91 -13.11
CA CYS A 13 17.68 -4.31 -13.12
C CYS A 13 18.15 -4.89 -11.78
N LEU A 14 17.70 -4.33 -10.67
CA LEU A 14 18.21 -4.69 -9.35
C LEU A 14 17.32 -5.68 -8.59
N LEU A 15 16.01 -5.48 -8.58
CA LEU A 15 15.12 -6.35 -7.79
C LEU A 15 15.24 -7.84 -8.17
N PRO A 16 15.38 -8.26 -9.44
CA PRO A 16 15.52 -9.67 -9.77
C PRO A 16 16.77 -10.34 -9.20
N LEU A 17 17.84 -9.55 -8.97
CA LEU A 17 19.14 -10.01 -8.50
C LEU A 17 19.30 -9.92 -6.97
N CYS A 18 18.36 -9.27 -6.29
CA CYS A 18 18.45 -9.03 -4.86
C CYS A 18 17.82 -10.16 -4.03
N SER A 19 18.40 -10.39 -2.85
CA SER A 19 17.75 -11.18 -1.80
C SER A 19 16.44 -10.49 -1.36
N GLU A 20 15.53 -11.25 -0.74
CA GLU A 20 14.26 -10.72 -0.25
C GLU A 20 14.45 -9.54 0.71
N ALA A 21 15.39 -9.66 1.67
CA ALA A 21 15.70 -8.58 2.61
C ALA A 21 16.22 -7.31 1.90
N ALA A 22 17.00 -7.47 0.83
CA ALA A 22 17.48 -6.34 0.04
C ALA A 22 16.33 -5.68 -0.76
N ARG A 23 15.41 -6.48 -1.32
CA ARG A 23 14.22 -5.97 -2.02
C ARG A 23 13.34 -5.12 -1.09
N LEU A 24 13.09 -5.60 0.13
CA LEU A 24 12.30 -4.86 1.11
C LEU A 24 12.97 -3.54 1.51
N ARG A 25 14.28 -3.54 1.72
CA ARG A 25 15.05 -2.31 1.99
C ARG A 25 14.99 -1.31 0.84
N LEU A 26 15.21 -1.77 -0.39
CA LEU A 26 15.12 -0.91 -1.59
C LEU A 26 13.72 -0.33 -1.77
N LYS A 27 12.69 -1.13 -1.52
CA LYS A 27 11.28 -0.71 -1.56
C LYS A 27 11.00 0.40 -0.54
N SER A 28 11.47 0.22 0.71
CA SER A 28 11.35 1.24 1.76
C SER A 28 12.13 2.51 1.40
N SER A 29 13.40 2.40 1.03
CA SER A 29 14.24 3.56 0.67
C SER A 29 13.67 4.35 -0.51
N TRP A 30 13.10 3.67 -1.51
CA TRP A 30 12.47 4.35 -2.64
C TRP A 30 11.15 5.04 -2.23
N ALA A 31 10.38 4.42 -1.33
CA ALA A 31 9.17 5.03 -0.78
C ALA A 31 9.50 6.30 0.02
N VAL A 32 10.52 6.27 0.87
CA VAL A 32 11.03 7.46 1.58
C VAL A 32 11.44 8.55 0.58
N ALA A 33 12.28 8.22 -0.40
CA ALA A 33 12.73 9.20 -1.40
C ALA A 33 11.58 9.82 -2.20
N LEU A 34 10.50 9.07 -2.47
CA LEU A 34 9.31 9.59 -3.12
C LEU A 34 8.55 10.56 -2.22
N LEU A 35 8.37 10.20 -0.94
CA LEU A 35 7.67 11.05 0.03
C LEU A 35 8.45 12.34 0.30
N ASP A 36 9.76 12.24 0.46
CA ASP A 36 10.65 13.41 0.60
C ASP A 36 10.53 14.36 -0.61
N ALA A 37 10.49 13.79 -1.83
CA ALA A 37 10.34 14.61 -3.04
C ALA A 37 8.95 15.25 -3.20
N LEU A 38 7.95 14.72 -2.48
CA LEU A 38 6.61 15.31 -2.36
C LEU A 38 6.50 16.25 -1.15
N GLY A 39 7.55 16.42 -0.34
CA GLY A 39 7.52 17.23 0.87
C GLY A 39 6.70 16.59 2.01
N VAL A 40 6.54 15.26 2.00
CA VAL A 40 5.74 14.53 2.99
C VAL A 40 6.67 13.89 4.02
N GLU A 41 6.61 14.36 5.25
CA GLU A 41 7.25 13.71 6.40
C GLU A 41 6.34 12.62 6.98
N VAL A 42 6.93 11.51 7.41
CA VAL A 42 6.19 10.38 7.98
C VAL A 42 6.54 10.22 9.46
N GLU A 43 5.54 10.42 10.30
CA GLU A 43 5.60 10.05 11.71
C GLU A 43 4.85 8.75 11.92
N ALA A 44 5.45 7.78 12.58
CA ALA A 44 4.82 6.49 12.83
C ALA A 44 5.17 5.95 14.21
N ASP A 45 4.14 5.51 14.93
CA ASP A 45 4.29 4.72 16.15
C ASP A 45 4.12 3.24 15.82
N LEU A 46 5.23 2.51 15.74
CA LEU A 46 5.27 1.08 15.45
C LEU A 46 5.96 0.29 16.56
N ALA A 47 5.58 0.55 17.79
CA ALA A 47 6.24 0.01 18.97
C ALA A 47 6.43 -1.52 19.00
N HIS A 48 5.68 -2.31 18.21
CA HIS A 48 5.70 -3.78 18.27
C HIS A 48 5.34 -4.46 16.93
N ALA A 49 6.11 -4.22 15.87
CA ALA A 49 5.90 -4.91 14.60
C ALA A 49 6.33 -6.38 14.69
N LEU A 50 5.36 -7.29 14.73
CA LEU A 50 5.61 -8.74 14.59
C LEU A 50 5.82 -9.10 13.11
N PRO A 51 6.65 -10.12 12.79
CA PRO A 51 6.79 -10.58 11.40
C PRO A 51 5.51 -11.23 10.89
N GLY A 52 5.14 -10.91 9.63
CA GLY A 52 3.99 -11.50 8.97
C GLY A 52 2.64 -11.02 9.51
N VAL A 53 2.47 -9.70 9.66
CA VAL A 53 1.18 -9.11 10.07
C VAL A 53 0.35 -8.69 8.86
N LEU A 54 -0.98 -8.75 9.01
CA LEU A 54 -1.92 -8.11 8.10
C LEU A 54 -2.17 -6.68 8.60
N LEU A 55 -1.63 -5.67 7.87
CA LEU A 55 -1.94 -4.27 8.12
C LEU A 55 -3.33 -3.96 7.54
N VAL A 56 -4.18 -3.38 8.37
CA VAL A 56 -5.55 -2.99 8.01
C VAL A 56 -5.66 -1.49 8.19
N ALA A 57 -5.66 -0.75 7.08
CA ALA A 57 -5.59 0.70 7.08
C ALA A 57 -6.84 1.34 6.45
N ASN A 58 -7.19 2.55 6.91
CA ASN A 58 -8.06 3.44 6.15
C ASN A 58 -7.35 3.93 4.89
N HIS A 59 -8.09 4.44 3.92
CA HIS A 59 -7.55 4.81 2.61
C HIS A 59 -7.94 6.23 2.21
N VAL A 60 -6.96 7.10 2.13
CA VAL A 60 -7.15 8.52 1.79
C VAL A 60 -6.55 8.84 0.42
N SER A 61 -5.39 8.24 0.12
CA SER A 61 -4.60 8.63 -1.03
C SER A 61 -3.82 7.46 -1.66
N TRP A 62 -3.41 7.66 -2.90
CA TRP A 62 -2.46 6.76 -3.56
C TRP A 62 -1.09 6.74 -2.84
N ILE A 63 -0.72 7.81 -2.12
CA ILE A 63 0.54 7.85 -1.35
C ILE A 63 0.51 7.00 -0.09
N ASP A 64 -0.66 6.56 0.41
CA ASP A 64 -0.77 5.67 1.57
C ASP A 64 0.08 4.40 1.39
N ILE A 65 0.18 3.91 0.15
CA ILE A 65 1.01 2.76 -0.21
C ILE A 65 2.48 3.03 0.12
N TYR A 66 2.95 4.24 -0.16
CA TYR A 66 4.35 4.64 0.07
C TYR A 66 4.58 4.99 1.53
N VAL A 67 3.61 5.62 2.20
CA VAL A 67 3.65 5.85 3.66
C VAL A 67 3.82 4.53 4.40
N ILE A 68 3.00 3.52 4.09
CA ILE A 68 3.15 2.18 4.69
C ILE A 68 4.51 1.57 4.32
N ASN A 69 4.93 1.61 3.05
CA ASN A 69 6.19 1.02 2.62
C ASN A 69 7.43 1.71 3.19
N ALA A 70 7.38 3.01 3.46
CA ALA A 70 8.48 3.75 4.09
C ALA A 70 8.77 3.20 5.49
N VAL A 71 7.73 2.81 6.21
CA VAL A 71 7.79 2.37 7.61
C VAL A 71 7.85 0.85 7.73
N MET A 72 6.97 0.15 7.01
CA MET A 72 6.83 -1.31 7.07
C MET A 72 6.55 -1.86 5.65
N PRO A 73 7.60 -2.24 4.89
CA PRO A 73 7.43 -2.76 3.55
C PRO A 73 6.48 -3.96 3.49
N ALA A 74 5.39 -3.81 2.74
CA ALA A 74 4.32 -4.79 2.64
C ALA A 74 3.96 -5.12 1.18
N ALA A 75 3.34 -6.26 0.96
CA ALA A 75 2.56 -6.54 -0.25
C ALA A 75 1.19 -5.86 -0.12
N PHE A 76 0.56 -5.50 -1.25
CA PHE A 76 -0.75 -4.85 -1.24
C PHE A 76 -1.80 -5.64 -1.99
N VAL A 77 -3.04 -5.50 -1.56
CA VAL A 77 -4.19 -5.96 -2.35
C VAL A 77 -4.79 -4.76 -3.07
N ALA A 78 -4.80 -4.82 -4.39
CA ALA A 78 -5.32 -3.76 -5.26
C ALA A 78 -6.47 -4.27 -6.14
N LYS A 79 -7.25 -3.35 -6.73
CA LYS A 79 -8.26 -3.67 -7.74
C LYS A 79 -7.59 -4.26 -8.98
N ALA A 80 -8.23 -5.23 -9.64
CA ALA A 80 -7.68 -5.89 -10.84
C ALA A 80 -7.39 -4.88 -11.98
N GLU A 81 -8.19 -3.84 -12.10
CA GLU A 81 -8.07 -2.80 -13.13
C GLU A 81 -6.76 -2.00 -13.02
N VAL A 82 -6.17 -1.92 -11.82
CA VAL A 82 -4.86 -1.26 -11.61
C VAL A 82 -3.75 -1.96 -12.39
N ARG A 83 -3.90 -3.27 -12.64
CA ARG A 83 -2.93 -4.06 -13.41
C ARG A 83 -2.77 -3.55 -14.85
N ASP A 84 -3.85 -2.99 -15.41
CA ASP A 84 -3.91 -2.53 -16.80
C ASP A 84 -3.40 -1.08 -16.95
N TRP A 85 -3.05 -0.42 -15.85
CA TRP A 85 -2.49 0.93 -15.91
C TRP A 85 -1.08 0.92 -16.49
N PRO A 86 -0.81 1.74 -17.51
CA PRO A 86 0.52 1.83 -18.10
C PRO A 86 1.58 2.12 -17.04
N VAL A 87 2.70 1.42 -17.08
CA VAL A 87 3.83 1.56 -16.16
C VAL A 87 3.49 1.20 -14.71
N LEU A 88 2.47 1.83 -14.12
CA LEU A 88 2.11 1.63 -12.70
C LEU A 88 1.58 0.23 -12.43
N GLY A 89 0.78 -0.34 -13.32
CA GLY A 89 0.28 -1.72 -13.19
C GLY A 89 1.41 -2.75 -13.26
N TRP A 90 2.37 -2.52 -14.15
CA TRP A 90 3.56 -3.35 -14.25
C TRP A 90 4.44 -3.23 -13.00
N LEU A 91 4.69 -2.01 -12.50
CA LEU A 91 5.42 -1.77 -11.26
C LEU A 91 4.74 -2.44 -10.07
N ALA A 92 3.42 -2.28 -9.95
CA ALA A 92 2.63 -2.91 -8.89
C ALA A 92 2.77 -4.45 -8.93
N ALA A 93 2.64 -5.05 -10.11
CA ALA A 93 2.77 -6.50 -10.29
C ALA A 93 4.17 -7.03 -9.89
N ARG A 94 5.22 -6.23 -10.10
CA ARG A 94 6.60 -6.59 -9.73
C ARG A 94 6.92 -6.33 -8.26
N ASN A 95 6.07 -5.58 -7.57
CA ASN A 95 6.22 -5.23 -6.16
C ASN A 95 5.22 -5.96 -5.25
N ASP A 96 4.95 -7.23 -5.54
CA ASP A 96 4.13 -8.14 -4.73
C ASP A 96 2.66 -7.68 -4.57
N THR A 97 2.12 -6.90 -5.51
CA THR A 97 0.71 -6.54 -5.48
C THR A 97 -0.16 -7.71 -5.92
N ILE A 98 -1.11 -8.07 -5.08
CA ILE A 98 -2.14 -9.07 -5.35
C ILE A 98 -3.37 -8.35 -5.93
N PHE A 99 -3.79 -8.73 -7.12
CA PHE A 99 -4.91 -8.07 -7.80
C PHE A 99 -6.22 -8.79 -7.53
N LEU A 100 -7.22 -8.08 -7.02
CA LEU A 100 -8.54 -8.59 -6.69
C LEU A 100 -9.58 -8.14 -7.73
N ARG A 101 -10.21 -9.10 -8.40
CA ARG A 101 -11.41 -8.86 -9.22
C ARG A 101 -12.64 -8.86 -8.34
N ARG A 102 -13.31 -7.71 -8.25
CA ARG A 102 -14.55 -7.57 -7.47
C ARG A 102 -15.69 -8.39 -8.07
N GLY A 103 -16.65 -8.80 -7.23
CA GLY A 103 -17.82 -9.56 -7.65
C GLY A 103 -17.58 -11.04 -7.97
N SER A 104 -16.35 -11.53 -7.90
CA SER A 104 -16.02 -12.95 -8.14
C SER A 104 -15.63 -13.64 -6.83
N ARG A 105 -16.53 -14.48 -6.29
CA ARG A 105 -16.25 -15.27 -5.05
C ARG A 105 -15.06 -16.20 -5.24
N GLY A 106 -14.93 -16.85 -6.38
CA GLY A 106 -13.81 -17.75 -6.68
C GLY A 106 -12.47 -17.00 -6.68
N HIS A 107 -12.43 -15.79 -7.27
CA HIS A 107 -11.23 -14.98 -7.31
C HIS A 107 -10.85 -14.43 -5.91
N ALA A 108 -11.84 -14.04 -5.12
CA ALA A 108 -11.60 -13.62 -3.73
C ALA A 108 -10.97 -14.74 -2.89
N HIS A 109 -11.40 -16.00 -3.10
CA HIS A 109 -10.80 -17.16 -2.43
C HIS A 109 -9.31 -17.35 -2.83
N ILE A 110 -8.98 -17.18 -4.11
CA ILE A 110 -7.60 -17.27 -4.61
C ILE A 110 -6.75 -16.17 -3.96
N VAL A 111 -7.23 -14.93 -3.93
CA VAL A 111 -6.54 -13.79 -3.33
C VAL A 111 -6.32 -14.03 -1.84
N ASN A 112 -7.35 -14.48 -1.12
CA ASN A 112 -7.23 -14.77 0.31
C ASN A 112 -6.17 -15.84 0.59
N ARG A 113 -6.07 -16.87 -0.25
CA ARG A 113 -5.02 -17.89 -0.13
C ARG A 113 -3.64 -17.30 -0.37
N GLN A 114 -3.45 -16.48 -1.42
CA GLN A 114 -2.17 -15.82 -1.70
C GLN A 114 -1.72 -14.91 -0.55
N VAL A 115 -2.65 -14.14 0.03
CA VAL A 115 -2.38 -13.30 1.20
C VAL A 115 -1.96 -14.17 2.39
N ALA A 116 -2.69 -15.24 2.69
CA ALA A 116 -2.38 -16.17 3.79
C ALA A 116 -0.99 -16.83 3.60
N GLU A 117 -0.63 -17.19 2.37
CA GLU A 117 0.69 -17.75 2.03
C GLU A 117 1.82 -16.73 2.29
N LEU A 118 1.64 -15.46 1.92
CA LEU A 118 2.64 -14.40 2.20
C LEU A 118 2.79 -14.18 3.71
N LEU A 119 1.68 -14.07 4.42
CA LEU A 119 1.68 -13.93 5.89
C LEU A 119 2.37 -15.13 6.57
N GLY A 120 2.10 -16.34 6.10
CA GLY A 120 2.73 -17.57 6.58
C GLY A 120 4.26 -17.59 6.38
N LYS A 121 4.75 -16.95 5.32
CA LYS A 121 6.18 -16.74 5.05
C LYS A 121 6.82 -15.60 5.85
N GLY A 122 6.08 -14.97 6.76
CA GLY A 122 6.56 -13.85 7.55
C GLY A 122 6.54 -12.49 6.81
N ARG A 123 5.91 -12.43 5.62
CA ARG A 123 5.76 -11.19 4.85
C ARG A 123 4.59 -10.38 5.38
N HIS A 124 4.74 -9.06 5.40
CA HIS A 124 3.63 -8.16 5.70
C HIS A 124 2.73 -8.01 4.47
N VAL A 125 1.42 -7.93 4.72
CA VAL A 125 0.44 -7.60 3.68
C VAL A 125 -0.41 -6.46 4.19
N ALA A 126 -0.64 -5.45 3.36
CA ALA A 126 -1.51 -4.32 3.67
C ALA A 126 -2.80 -4.37 2.84
N VAL A 127 -3.91 -4.12 3.49
CA VAL A 127 -5.23 -4.02 2.87
C VAL A 127 -5.91 -2.73 3.27
N PHE A 128 -6.66 -2.17 2.33
CA PHE A 128 -7.55 -1.04 2.53
C PHE A 128 -9.00 -1.55 2.44
N PRO A 129 -9.59 -2.00 3.56
CA PRO A 129 -10.86 -2.73 3.51
C PRO A 129 -12.07 -1.86 3.14
N GLU A 130 -11.93 -0.55 3.11
CA GLU A 130 -12.92 0.37 2.52
C GLU A 130 -13.11 0.13 1.02
N GLY A 131 -12.08 -0.39 0.36
CA GLY A 131 -12.11 -0.69 -1.07
C GLY A 131 -12.14 0.52 -1.99
N THR A 132 -12.10 1.72 -1.46
CA THR A 132 -11.95 2.99 -2.17
C THR A 132 -11.31 4.01 -1.25
N THR A 133 -10.82 5.10 -1.80
CA THR A 133 -10.30 6.24 -1.05
C THR A 133 -11.43 7.15 -0.58
N THR A 134 -11.19 7.88 0.52
CA THR A 134 -12.05 8.89 1.10
C THR A 134 -11.29 10.19 1.33
N ASP A 135 -11.94 11.23 1.83
CA ASP A 135 -11.27 12.46 2.28
C ASP A 135 -10.60 12.31 3.66
N GLY A 136 -10.64 11.13 4.26
CA GLY A 136 -10.05 10.80 5.56
C GLY A 136 -10.78 11.36 6.78
N ARG A 137 -11.94 12.03 6.61
CA ARG A 137 -12.73 12.56 7.72
C ARG A 137 -13.62 11.51 8.39
N SER A 138 -13.92 10.45 7.67
CA SER A 138 -14.73 9.33 8.14
C SER A 138 -14.23 8.01 7.57
N LEU A 139 -14.58 6.92 8.21
CA LEU A 139 -14.32 5.57 7.73
C LEU A 139 -15.55 5.03 7.00
N LEU A 140 -15.33 4.39 5.88
CA LEU A 140 -16.36 3.61 5.21
C LEU A 140 -16.46 2.21 5.81
N TYR A 141 -17.46 1.46 5.35
CA TYR A 141 -17.64 0.05 5.74
C TYR A 141 -16.42 -0.79 5.36
N PHE A 142 -15.89 -1.54 6.32
CA PHE A 142 -14.78 -2.46 6.12
C PHE A 142 -15.27 -3.81 5.61
N HIS A 143 -14.79 -4.21 4.45
CA HIS A 143 -15.07 -5.53 3.88
C HIS A 143 -14.33 -6.63 4.66
N ALA A 144 -15.02 -7.25 5.60
CA ALA A 144 -14.47 -8.26 6.52
C ALA A 144 -13.81 -9.46 5.81
N ALA A 145 -14.20 -9.76 4.58
CA ALA A 145 -13.58 -10.82 3.78
C ALA A 145 -12.07 -10.62 3.55
N LEU A 146 -11.57 -9.37 3.60
CA LEU A 146 -10.14 -9.05 3.49
C LEU A 146 -9.33 -9.36 4.76
N LEU A 147 -10.00 -9.60 5.91
CA LEU A 147 -9.35 -9.98 7.15
C LEU A 147 -9.23 -11.50 7.30
N GLN A 148 -10.02 -12.26 6.55
CA GLN A 148 -10.04 -13.72 6.60
C GLN A 148 -8.66 -14.38 6.40
N PRO A 149 -7.76 -13.87 5.54
CA PRO A 149 -6.43 -14.45 5.37
C PRO A 149 -5.58 -14.47 6.64
N ALA A 150 -5.66 -13.45 7.48
CA ALA A 150 -4.94 -13.41 8.75
C ALA A 150 -5.42 -14.52 9.70
N LEU A 151 -6.75 -14.70 9.81
CA LEU A 151 -7.35 -15.77 10.58
C LEU A 151 -6.92 -17.15 10.07
N SER A 152 -6.97 -17.36 8.75
CA SER A 152 -6.58 -18.61 8.11
C SER A 152 -5.09 -18.95 8.30
N ALA A 153 -4.23 -17.93 8.36
CA ALA A 153 -2.79 -18.08 8.55
C ALA A 153 -2.37 -18.09 10.04
N GLY A 154 -3.29 -17.87 10.98
CA GLY A 154 -2.97 -17.70 12.40
C GLY A 154 -2.04 -16.53 12.66
N LYS A 155 -2.19 -15.44 11.90
CA LYS A 155 -1.31 -14.26 11.95
C LYS A 155 -2.05 -13.05 12.52
N PRO A 156 -1.32 -12.15 13.21
CA PRO A 156 -1.93 -10.98 13.80
C PRO A 156 -2.40 -9.98 12.76
N VAL A 157 -3.43 -9.22 13.14
CA VAL A 157 -3.90 -8.03 12.42
C VAL A 157 -3.37 -6.81 13.14
N LEU A 158 -2.78 -5.88 12.38
CA LEU A 158 -2.30 -4.59 12.88
C LEU A 158 -3.18 -3.48 12.30
N PRO A 159 -4.05 -2.87 13.12
CA PRO A 159 -4.79 -1.70 12.69
C PRO A 159 -3.85 -0.51 12.47
N VAL A 160 -4.02 0.19 11.36
CA VAL A 160 -3.22 1.37 11.00
C VAL A 160 -4.17 2.52 10.70
N ALA A 161 -4.02 3.64 11.41
CA ALA A 161 -4.74 4.87 11.12
C ALA A 161 -3.82 5.82 10.35
N ILE A 162 -4.18 6.17 9.12
CA ILE A 162 -3.46 7.12 8.30
C ILE A 162 -4.20 8.45 8.33
N SER A 163 -3.48 9.51 8.62
CA SER A 163 -3.99 10.88 8.60
C SER A 163 -2.91 11.83 8.12
N TYR A 164 -3.33 12.91 7.48
CA TYR A 164 -2.43 13.92 6.91
C TYR A 164 -2.67 15.26 7.60
N TRP A 165 -1.58 15.96 7.89
CA TRP A 165 -1.58 17.20 8.64
C TRP A 165 -0.70 18.23 7.95
N GLU A 166 -1.10 19.50 8.01
CA GLU A 166 -0.27 20.63 7.61
C GLU A 166 0.71 20.99 8.73
N ALA A 167 1.75 21.75 8.40
CA ALA A 167 2.75 22.20 9.36
C ALA A 167 2.16 23.05 10.51
N ASP A 168 1.01 23.68 10.30
CA ASP A 168 0.27 24.44 11.31
C ASP A 168 -0.58 23.56 12.24
N GLY A 169 -0.58 22.25 12.06
CA GLY A 169 -1.35 21.29 12.85
C GLY A 169 -2.81 21.14 12.42
N GLN A 170 -3.20 21.72 11.30
CA GLN A 170 -4.53 21.48 10.73
C GLN A 170 -4.53 20.20 9.87
N ARG A 171 -5.70 19.58 9.75
CA ARG A 171 -5.83 18.38 8.90
C ARG A 171 -5.73 18.74 7.44
N SER A 172 -4.75 18.13 6.75
CA SER A 172 -4.54 18.36 5.32
C SER A 172 -5.55 17.58 4.46
N LEU A 173 -6.08 18.25 3.45
CA LEU A 173 -6.87 17.63 2.37
C LEU A 173 -6.07 17.54 1.06
N ALA A 174 -4.83 18.04 1.04
CA ALA A 174 -4.00 18.02 -0.16
C ALA A 174 -3.77 16.60 -0.72
N PRO A 175 -3.47 15.58 0.09
CA PRO A 175 -3.24 14.24 -0.41
C PRO A 175 -4.49 13.46 -0.80
N ARG A 176 -5.70 13.97 -0.56
CA ARG A 176 -6.94 13.23 -0.84
C ARG A 176 -7.04 12.81 -2.32
N TYR A 177 -7.47 11.58 -2.55
CA TYR A 177 -7.66 11.00 -3.87
C TYR A 177 -9.00 10.29 -3.96
N ASP A 178 -10.08 11.06 -3.82
CA ASP A 178 -11.46 10.60 -3.80
C ASP A 178 -12.30 11.26 -4.90
N GLY A 179 -13.46 10.71 -5.20
CA GLY A 179 -14.35 11.23 -6.23
C GLY A 179 -13.70 11.26 -7.61
N ASP A 180 -13.77 12.41 -8.27
CA ASP A 180 -13.26 12.64 -9.63
C ASP A 180 -11.84 13.24 -9.67
N ILE A 181 -11.13 13.26 -8.54
CA ILE A 181 -9.77 13.80 -8.48
C ILE A 181 -8.83 12.88 -9.26
N SER A 182 -8.19 13.41 -10.29
CA SER A 182 -7.17 12.68 -11.04
C SER A 182 -5.84 12.60 -10.28
N LEU A 183 -5.03 11.58 -10.61
CA LEU A 183 -3.70 11.41 -10.01
C LEU A 183 -2.84 12.67 -10.17
N GLY A 184 -2.91 13.33 -11.33
CA GLY A 184 -2.15 14.54 -11.57
C GLY A 184 -2.64 15.76 -10.78
N GLN A 185 -3.91 15.86 -10.47
CA GLN A 185 -4.47 16.90 -9.59
C GLN A 185 -4.03 16.66 -8.14
N CYS A 186 -4.18 15.42 -7.64
CA CYS A 186 -3.73 15.05 -6.31
C CYS A 186 -2.23 15.33 -6.12
N THR A 187 -1.38 14.86 -7.06
CA THR A 187 0.08 15.08 -6.98
C THR A 187 0.49 16.54 -7.01
N ARG A 188 -0.30 17.43 -7.64
CA ARG A 188 -0.02 18.88 -7.65
C ARG A 188 -0.50 19.59 -6.39
N ALA A 189 -1.42 19.00 -5.67
CA ALA A 189 -1.95 19.56 -4.42
C ALA A 189 -1.06 19.26 -3.21
N ILE A 190 -0.33 18.15 -3.26
CA ILE A 190 0.70 17.77 -2.28
C ILE A 190 1.93 18.66 -2.48
#